data_80314b68c6638f7c6d6b910e8f10bbb7
#
_entry.id   80314b68c6638f7c6d6b910e8f10bbb7
#
_cell.length_a   1.000
_cell.length_b   1.000
_cell.length_c   1.000
_cell.angle_alpha   90.00
_cell.angle_beta   90.00
_cell.angle_gamma   90.00
#
_symmetry.space_group_name_H-M   'P 1'
#
loop_
_entity.id
_entity.type
_entity.pdbx_description
1 polymer ?
#
loop_
_entity_poly.entity_id
_entity_poly.type
_entity_poly.pdbx_seq_one_letter_code
_entity_poly.pdbx_strand_id
1 'polypeptide(L)'
;MTRLVTFADGTTVPALGQGAWEIGDDPAKRDAEQQALARGIDLGMTLIDTAELYGDGRSERLVGEVVAGRREEVFIVSKVRPENASEMKMMLSCERSLERLKVDRLDLYLLHWEGHVPLEETVEAFRELADEGMIARWGVSNLDLDAMERLMRIEGGEDCAANQLLYNLGSRGVEFDLLPWMQARDMPMMAYSPLGRGGLLEHPLILDIANRHSAEP
;
A
#
# COMPACT_ATOMS: atom_id res chain seq x y z
N MET A 1 -17.22 11.98 9.72
CA MET A 1 -16.24 11.14 10.44
C MET A 1 -15.57 10.22 9.43
N THR A 2 -14.27 10.21 9.37
CA THR A 2 -13.52 9.29 8.48
C THR A 2 -13.71 7.86 9.01
N ARG A 3 -14.11 6.93 8.12
CA ARG A 3 -14.19 5.51 8.49
C ARG A 3 -12.76 5.00 8.74
N LEU A 4 -12.57 4.23 9.81
CA LEU A 4 -11.30 3.63 10.17
C LEU A 4 -11.30 2.13 9.84
N VAL A 5 -10.12 1.62 9.53
CA VAL A 5 -9.80 0.20 9.39
C VAL A 5 -8.79 -0.15 10.49
N THR A 6 -8.95 -1.32 11.10
CA THR A 6 -8.10 -1.80 12.20
C THR A 6 -7.30 -3.01 11.74
N PHE A 7 -5.98 -3.00 11.96
CA PHE A 7 -5.09 -4.16 11.81
C PHE A 7 -5.20 -5.09 13.03
N ALA A 8 -4.72 -6.31 12.90
CA ALA A 8 -4.77 -7.32 13.96
C ALA A 8 -4.08 -6.88 15.27
N ASP A 9 -3.08 -6.02 15.19
CA ASP A 9 -2.35 -5.45 16.35
C ASP A 9 -3.10 -4.28 17.02
N GLY A 10 -4.30 -3.94 16.55
CA GLY A 10 -5.11 -2.84 17.07
C GLY A 10 -4.81 -1.46 16.46
N THR A 11 -3.79 -1.35 15.61
CA THR A 11 -3.49 -0.09 14.90
C THR A 11 -4.63 0.28 13.95
N THR A 12 -5.02 1.54 13.97
CA THR A 12 -6.10 2.05 13.12
C THR A 12 -5.59 3.03 12.07
N VAL A 13 -6.13 2.95 10.86
CA VAL A 13 -5.83 3.85 9.75
C VAL A 13 -7.11 4.35 9.10
N PRO A 14 -7.11 5.52 8.44
CA PRO A 14 -8.26 5.95 7.65
C PRO A 14 -8.51 4.95 6.52
N ALA A 15 -9.79 4.64 6.25
CA ALA A 15 -10.17 3.75 5.16
C ALA A 15 -9.89 4.34 3.76
N LEU A 16 -9.67 5.65 3.68
CA LEU A 16 -9.28 6.35 2.47
C LEU A 16 -7.83 6.85 2.62
N GLY A 17 -6.95 6.37 1.75
CA GLY A 17 -5.54 6.75 1.68
C GLY A 17 -5.18 7.41 0.35
N GLN A 18 -3.93 7.79 0.21
CA GLN A 18 -3.36 8.44 -0.97
C GLN A 18 -2.34 7.50 -1.64
N GLY A 19 -2.56 7.17 -2.92
CA GLY A 19 -1.59 6.43 -3.73
C GLY A 19 -0.63 7.38 -4.45
N ALA A 20 0.67 7.07 -4.42
CA ALA A 20 1.72 7.90 -5.00
C ALA A 20 2.34 7.27 -6.27
N TRP A 21 1.61 6.41 -6.98
CA TRP A 21 2.07 5.91 -8.27
C TRP A 21 2.09 7.04 -9.32
N GLU A 22 3.19 7.12 -10.10
CA GLU A 22 3.50 8.22 -11.03
C GLU A 22 3.74 9.60 -10.39
N ILE A 23 3.65 9.71 -9.06
CA ILE A 23 4.01 10.93 -8.33
C ILE A 23 5.54 11.11 -8.34
N GLY A 24 6.01 12.31 -8.69
CA GLY A 24 7.43 12.64 -8.80
C GLY A 24 8.07 12.26 -10.14
N ASP A 25 7.31 11.75 -11.12
CA ASP A 25 7.84 11.37 -12.42
C ASP A 25 8.02 12.57 -13.36
N ASP A 26 7.15 13.56 -13.27
CA ASP A 26 7.22 14.78 -14.07
C ASP A 26 7.68 15.97 -13.19
N PRO A 27 8.91 16.50 -13.41
CA PRO A 27 9.38 17.65 -12.64
C PRO A 27 8.47 18.88 -12.72
N ALA A 28 7.71 19.04 -13.82
CA ALA A 28 6.80 20.18 -13.99
C ALA A 28 5.55 20.07 -13.09
N LYS A 29 5.22 18.89 -12.63
CA LYS A 29 4.05 18.65 -11.75
C LYS A 29 4.42 18.58 -10.27
N ARG A 30 5.71 18.55 -9.95
CA ARG A 30 6.23 18.28 -8.61
C ARG A 30 5.56 19.10 -7.52
N ASP A 31 5.50 20.44 -7.69
CA ASP A 31 4.93 21.34 -6.68
C ASP A 31 3.44 21.08 -6.46
N ALA A 32 2.69 20.82 -7.55
CA ALA A 32 1.26 20.50 -7.47
C ALA A 32 1.03 19.16 -6.79
N GLU A 33 1.86 18.16 -7.06
CA GLU A 33 1.81 16.82 -6.44
C GLU A 33 2.13 16.89 -4.95
N GLN A 34 3.15 17.65 -4.54
CA GLN A 34 3.46 17.90 -3.12
C GLN A 34 2.29 18.56 -2.40
N GLN A 35 1.71 19.61 -3.00
CA GLN A 35 0.56 20.31 -2.43
C GLN A 35 -0.67 19.40 -2.31
N ALA A 36 -0.91 18.52 -3.31
CA ALA A 36 -2.02 17.58 -3.29
C ALA A 36 -1.87 16.56 -2.16
N LEU A 37 -0.68 15.96 -2.00
CA LEU A 37 -0.41 15.02 -0.91
C LEU A 37 -0.52 15.70 0.47
N ALA A 38 0.07 16.87 0.64
CA ALA A 38 -0.03 17.64 1.88
C ALA A 38 -1.49 17.98 2.21
N ARG A 39 -2.27 18.41 1.22
CA ARG A 39 -3.69 18.68 1.37
C ARG A 39 -4.48 17.42 1.75
N GLY A 40 -4.13 16.27 1.17
CA GLY A 40 -4.73 14.99 1.54
C GLY A 40 -4.52 14.65 3.02
N ILE A 41 -3.30 14.85 3.55
CA ILE A 41 -3.02 14.68 4.98
C ILE A 41 -3.91 15.60 5.83
N ASP A 42 -4.00 16.88 5.46
CA ASP A 42 -4.84 17.88 6.18
C ASP A 42 -6.33 17.52 6.18
N LEU A 43 -6.79 16.76 5.18
CA LEU A 43 -8.15 16.25 5.07
C LEU A 43 -8.36 14.91 5.79
N GLY A 44 -7.32 14.34 6.42
CA GLY A 44 -7.38 13.10 7.17
C GLY A 44 -7.08 11.84 6.34
N MET A 45 -6.62 11.96 5.08
CA MET A 45 -6.11 10.84 4.28
C MET A 45 -4.63 10.60 4.65
N THR A 46 -4.39 10.16 5.87
CA THR A 46 -3.04 10.07 6.45
C THR A 46 -2.30 8.79 6.07
N LEU A 47 -2.95 7.79 5.45
CA LEU A 47 -2.28 6.64 4.86
C LEU A 47 -1.74 7.04 3.49
N ILE A 48 -0.41 6.90 3.28
CA ILE A 48 0.27 7.19 2.02
C ILE A 48 0.94 5.92 1.51
N ASP A 49 0.57 5.49 0.30
CA ASP A 49 1.06 4.29 -0.37
C ASP A 49 2.04 4.65 -1.49
N THR A 50 3.27 4.21 -1.37
CA THR A 50 4.33 4.33 -2.38
C THR A 50 5.03 2.99 -2.64
N ALA A 51 6.13 2.98 -3.39
CA ALA A 51 6.97 1.80 -3.64
C ALA A 51 8.35 2.21 -4.18
N GLU A 52 9.38 1.39 -3.94
CA GLU A 52 10.70 1.58 -4.56
C GLU A 52 10.64 1.54 -6.10
N LEU A 53 9.66 0.81 -6.66
CA LEU A 53 9.41 0.72 -8.10
C LEU A 53 8.93 2.05 -8.71
N TYR A 54 8.19 2.87 -7.94
CA TYR A 54 7.53 4.06 -8.48
C TYR A 54 8.56 5.14 -8.82
N GLY A 55 8.73 5.34 -10.12
CA GLY A 55 9.74 6.26 -10.64
C GLY A 55 11.17 5.96 -10.18
N ASP A 56 11.53 4.68 -9.91
CA ASP A 56 12.82 4.29 -9.33
C ASP A 56 13.15 5.09 -8.05
N GLY A 57 12.16 5.16 -7.15
CA GLY A 57 12.25 5.84 -5.86
C GLY A 57 12.01 7.35 -5.90
N ARG A 58 11.62 7.94 -7.06
CA ARG A 58 11.25 9.37 -7.10
C ARG A 58 10.00 9.65 -6.29
N SER A 59 9.02 8.73 -6.34
CA SER A 59 7.81 8.81 -5.51
C SER A 59 8.15 8.81 -4.02
N GLU A 60 8.99 7.89 -3.55
CA GLU A 60 9.41 7.86 -2.15
C GLU A 60 10.13 9.14 -1.72
N ARG A 61 10.99 9.70 -2.58
CA ARG A 61 11.65 11.00 -2.27
C ARG A 61 10.66 12.15 -2.14
N LEU A 62 9.67 12.23 -3.02
CA LEU A 62 8.65 13.27 -2.95
C LEU A 62 7.76 13.10 -1.71
N VAL A 63 7.33 11.88 -1.41
CA VAL A 63 6.60 11.56 -0.18
C VAL A 63 7.42 11.96 1.05
N GLY A 64 8.72 11.60 1.09
CA GLY A 64 9.62 11.96 2.19
C GLY A 64 9.73 13.47 2.42
N GLU A 65 9.69 14.29 1.37
CA GLU A 65 9.67 15.75 1.50
C GLU A 65 8.33 16.26 2.05
N VAL A 66 7.21 15.67 1.63
CA VAL A 66 5.87 16.05 2.10
C VAL A 66 5.66 15.71 3.58
N VAL A 67 6.18 14.55 4.02
CA VAL A 67 6.01 14.11 5.41
C VAL A 67 7.08 14.66 6.36
N ALA A 68 8.04 15.41 5.86
CA ALA A 68 9.07 16.06 6.68
C ALA A 68 8.43 16.94 7.76
N GLY A 69 8.72 16.62 9.04
CA GLY A 69 8.13 17.29 10.20
C GLY A 69 6.69 16.88 10.55
N ARG A 70 6.11 15.93 9.81
CA ARG A 70 4.75 15.40 10.02
C ARG A 70 4.70 13.86 10.12
N ARG A 71 5.84 13.21 10.36
CA ARG A 71 5.97 11.75 10.37
C ARG A 71 4.94 11.06 11.26
N GLU A 72 4.69 11.61 12.42
CA GLU A 72 3.76 11.07 13.43
C GLU A 72 2.27 11.20 13.04
N GLU A 73 1.96 12.01 12.02
CA GLU A 73 0.61 12.19 11.53
C GLU A 73 0.23 11.17 10.46
N VAL A 74 1.22 10.46 9.88
CA VAL A 74 1.03 9.64 8.69
C VAL A 74 1.34 8.17 8.92
N PHE A 75 0.68 7.32 8.16
CA PHE A 75 0.95 5.88 8.04
C PHE A 75 1.55 5.63 6.65
N ILE A 76 2.83 5.26 6.60
CA ILE A 76 3.59 5.11 5.36
C ILE A 76 3.65 3.64 4.96
N VAL A 77 3.20 3.36 3.74
CA VAL A 77 3.30 2.07 3.09
C VAL A 77 4.31 2.18 1.94
N SER A 78 5.30 1.28 1.90
CA SER A 78 6.13 1.08 0.72
C SER A 78 6.19 -0.40 0.34
N LYS A 79 6.84 -0.73 -0.78
CA LYS A 79 6.83 -2.08 -1.33
C LYS A 79 8.21 -2.45 -1.88
N VAL A 80 8.64 -3.68 -1.60
CA VAL A 80 9.83 -4.29 -2.21
C VAL A 80 9.46 -4.95 -3.53
N ARG A 81 10.34 -4.81 -4.54
CA ARG A 81 10.24 -5.54 -5.81
C ARG A 81 10.48 -7.03 -5.58
N PRO A 82 9.81 -7.93 -6.33
CA PRO A 82 9.97 -9.38 -6.19
C PRO A 82 11.42 -9.87 -6.35
N GLU A 83 12.18 -9.24 -7.22
CA GLU A 83 13.61 -9.56 -7.45
C GLU A 83 14.51 -9.19 -6.27
N ASN A 84 14.00 -8.36 -5.36
CA ASN A 84 14.67 -7.93 -4.14
C ASN A 84 14.09 -8.61 -2.87
N ALA A 85 13.23 -9.62 -3.02
CA ALA A 85 12.51 -10.24 -1.92
C ALA A 85 13.33 -11.27 -1.10
N SER A 86 14.61 -11.50 -1.44
CA SER A 86 15.53 -12.30 -0.64
C SER A 86 16.10 -11.52 0.54
N GLU A 87 16.47 -12.20 1.62
CA GLU A 87 16.95 -11.63 2.89
C GLU A 87 17.89 -10.43 2.70
N MET A 88 19.09 -10.64 2.15
CA MET A 88 20.09 -9.58 1.96
C MET A 88 19.59 -8.43 1.05
N LYS A 89 18.88 -8.74 -0.03
CA LYS A 89 18.40 -7.73 -0.95
C LYS A 89 17.24 -6.92 -0.38
N MET A 90 16.35 -7.57 0.38
CA MET A 90 15.23 -6.90 1.02
C MET A 90 15.71 -5.92 2.09
N MET A 91 16.72 -6.31 2.88
CA MET A 91 17.38 -5.42 3.84
C MET A 91 17.89 -4.14 3.15
N LEU A 92 18.70 -4.29 2.09
CA LEU A 92 19.24 -3.17 1.33
C LEU A 92 18.14 -2.33 0.64
N SER A 93 17.06 -2.96 0.18
CA SER A 93 15.92 -2.24 -0.44
C SER A 93 15.17 -1.42 0.60
N CYS A 94 14.93 -1.98 1.78
CA CYS A 94 14.29 -1.29 2.89
C CYS A 94 15.12 -0.10 3.36
N GLU A 95 16.42 -0.26 3.60
CA GLU A 95 17.35 0.83 3.93
C GLU A 95 17.25 1.99 2.93
N ARG A 96 17.30 1.67 1.63
CA ARG A 96 17.18 2.68 0.57
C ARG A 96 15.81 3.35 0.53
N SER A 97 14.74 2.63 0.84
CA SER A 97 13.39 3.20 0.95
C SER A 97 13.28 4.15 2.13
N LEU A 98 13.82 3.77 3.30
CA LEU A 98 13.89 4.63 4.49
C LEU A 98 14.71 5.90 4.23
N GLU A 99 15.87 5.76 3.55
CA GLU A 99 16.71 6.91 3.16
C GLU A 99 15.97 7.87 2.22
N ARG A 100 15.28 7.34 1.20
CA ARG A 100 14.49 8.17 0.25
C ARG A 100 13.32 8.87 0.92
N LEU A 101 12.62 8.17 1.80
CA LEU A 101 11.49 8.69 2.58
C LEU A 101 11.93 9.59 3.74
N LYS A 102 13.22 9.53 4.13
CA LYS A 102 13.80 10.25 5.29
C LYS A 102 13.07 9.94 6.60
N VAL A 103 12.78 8.66 6.80
CA VAL A 103 12.12 8.13 8.02
C VAL A 103 12.94 6.96 8.58
N ASP A 104 12.79 6.71 9.88
CA ASP A 104 13.52 5.63 10.55
C ASP A 104 12.78 4.29 10.47
N ARG A 105 11.47 4.30 10.15
CA ARG A 105 10.63 3.10 10.09
C ARG A 105 9.46 3.27 9.13
N LEU A 106 9.13 2.20 8.39
CA LEU A 106 7.88 2.07 7.66
C LEU A 106 6.77 1.54 8.57
N ASP A 107 5.54 1.97 8.36
CA ASP A 107 4.39 1.44 9.09
C ASP A 107 3.90 0.11 8.52
N LEU A 108 4.05 -0.07 7.20
CA LEU A 108 3.75 -1.31 6.49
C LEU A 108 4.68 -1.46 5.28
N TYR A 109 5.33 -2.62 5.15
CA TYR A 109 6.17 -2.94 4.01
C TYR A 109 5.61 -4.16 3.27
N LEU A 110 5.39 -4.04 1.97
CA LEU A 110 4.70 -5.07 1.18
C LEU A 110 5.64 -5.74 0.17
N LEU A 111 5.48 -7.05 -0.05
CA LEU A 111 5.93 -7.67 -1.29
C LEU A 111 5.02 -7.17 -2.43
N HIS A 112 5.58 -6.54 -3.48
CA HIS A 112 4.80 -5.90 -4.53
C HIS A 112 3.98 -6.89 -5.37
N TRP A 113 4.51 -8.09 -5.63
CA TRP A 113 3.86 -9.29 -6.17
C TRP A 113 4.77 -10.49 -5.96
N GLU A 114 4.25 -11.70 -6.05
CA GLU A 114 5.04 -12.93 -5.96
C GLU A 114 6.02 -13.03 -7.14
N GLY A 115 7.29 -13.27 -6.86
CA GLY A 115 8.35 -13.44 -7.83
C GLY A 115 8.94 -14.85 -7.86
N HIS A 116 10.22 -14.94 -8.14
CA HIS A 116 10.97 -16.21 -8.16
C HIS A 116 11.67 -16.54 -6.84
N VAL A 117 11.71 -15.60 -5.90
CA VAL A 117 12.23 -15.84 -4.54
C VAL A 117 11.18 -16.65 -3.78
N PRO A 118 11.55 -17.76 -3.13
CA PRO A 118 10.60 -18.54 -2.32
C PRO A 118 9.92 -17.69 -1.25
N LEU A 119 8.61 -17.92 -1.04
CA LEU A 119 7.87 -17.17 -0.02
C LEU A 119 8.43 -17.40 1.39
N GLU A 120 9.00 -18.55 1.68
CA GLU A 120 9.67 -18.87 2.94
C GLU A 120 10.84 -17.90 3.22
N GLU A 121 11.68 -17.64 2.21
CA GLU A 121 12.80 -16.68 2.32
C GLU A 121 12.28 -15.25 2.45
N THR A 122 11.21 -14.92 1.73
CA THR A 122 10.56 -13.60 1.81
C THR A 122 9.96 -13.33 3.18
N VAL A 123 9.29 -14.31 3.79
CA VAL A 123 8.71 -14.19 5.14
C VAL A 123 9.80 -13.98 6.17
N GLU A 124 10.89 -14.78 6.10
CA GLU A 124 12.02 -14.64 7.04
C GLU A 124 12.67 -13.26 6.91
N ALA A 125 12.86 -12.76 5.69
CA ALA A 125 13.39 -11.41 5.45
C ALA A 125 12.49 -10.31 6.05
N PHE A 126 11.18 -10.43 5.97
CA PHE A 126 10.26 -9.49 6.61
C PHE A 126 10.33 -9.55 8.14
N ARG A 127 10.48 -10.75 8.72
CA ARG A 127 10.61 -10.92 10.16
C ARG A 127 11.89 -10.26 10.67
N GLU A 128 13.01 -10.45 9.97
CA GLU A 128 14.28 -9.80 10.30
C GLU A 128 14.15 -8.27 10.27
N LEU A 129 13.51 -7.69 9.24
CA LEU A 129 13.25 -6.25 9.18
C LEU A 129 12.39 -5.73 10.33
N ALA A 130 11.41 -6.54 10.77
CA ALA A 130 10.56 -6.19 11.90
C ALA A 130 11.33 -6.27 13.24
N ASP A 131 12.17 -7.28 13.40
CA ASP A 131 13.03 -7.46 14.59
C ASP A 131 14.08 -6.34 14.72
N GLU A 132 14.64 -5.88 13.59
CA GLU A 132 15.52 -4.72 13.51
C GLU A 132 14.77 -3.37 13.69
N GLY A 133 13.44 -3.39 13.73
CA GLY A 133 12.61 -2.20 13.93
C GLY A 133 12.50 -1.29 12.70
N MET A 134 12.94 -1.74 11.53
CA MET A 134 12.90 -0.98 10.27
C MET A 134 11.48 -0.90 9.70
N ILE A 135 10.64 -1.88 10.02
CA ILE A 135 9.23 -1.91 9.66
C ILE A 135 8.38 -2.22 10.91
N ALA A 136 7.17 -1.70 10.96
CA ALA A 136 6.24 -2.04 12.05
C ALA A 136 5.43 -3.29 11.73
N ARG A 137 5.15 -3.52 10.45
CA ARG A 137 4.36 -4.64 9.90
C ARG A 137 4.83 -4.94 8.50
N TRP A 138 4.52 -6.15 8.06
CA TRP A 138 4.68 -6.53 6.68
C TRP A 138 3.37 -7.09 6.09
N GLY A 139 3.31 -7.18 4.78
CA GLY A 139 2.21 -7.78 4.06
C GLY A 139 2.59 -8.04 2.61
N VAL A 140 1.58 -8.30 1.80
CA VAL A 140 1.78 -8.63 0.39
C VAL A 140 0.89 -7.79 -0.52
N SER A 141 1.14 -7.88 -1.82
CA SER A 141 0.30 -7.29 -2.84
C SER A 141 0.19 -8.26 -4.03
N ASN A 142 -1.00 -8.31 -4.63
CA ASN A 142 -1.29 -9.14 -5.81
C ASN A 142 -1.13 -10.65 -5.61
N LEU A 143 -1.21 -11.15 -4.38
CA LEU A 143 -1.30 -12.58 -4.13
C LEU A 143 -2.76 -13.04 -4.24
N ASP A 144 -3.01 -14.06 -5.05
CA ASP A 144 -4.31 -14.72 -5.16
C ASP A 144 -4.58 -15.65 -3.96
N LEU A 145 -5.73 -16.33 -3.96
CA LEU A 145 -6.12 -17.22 -2.86
C LEU A 145 -5.13 -18.36 -2.65
N ASP A 146 -4.67 -19.01 -3.73
CA ASP A 146 -3.75 -20.13 -3.65
C ASP A 146 -2.39 -19.69 -3.07
N ALA A 147 -1.90 -18.52 -3.48
CA ALA A 147 -0.66 -17.94 -2.96
C ALA A 147 -0.81 -17.54 -1.48
N MET A 148 -1.94 -16.93 -1.11
CA MET A 148 -2.23 -16.59 0.30
C MET A 148 -2.33 -17.84 1.17
N GLU A 149 -2.95 -18.92 0.68
CA GLU A 149 -2.99 -20.19 1.42
C GLU A 149 -1.62 -20.84 1.56
N ARG A 150 -0.72 -20.72 0.56
CA ARG A 150 0.67 -21.15 0.70
C ARG A 150 1.40 -20.33 1.75
N LEU A 151 1.26 -18.99 1.70
CA LEU A 151 1.85 -18.05 2.65
C LEU A 151 1.48 -18.40 4.10
N MET A 152 0.19 -18.67 4.36
CA MET A 152 -0.31 -18.99 5.72
C MET A 152 0.21 -20.34 6.27
N ARG A 153 0.81 -21.19 5.44
CA ARG A 153 1.44 -22.47 5.90
C ARG A 153 2.91 -22.30 6.27
N ILE A 154 3.50 -21.15 5.94
CA ILE A 154 4.88 -20.82 6.29
C ILE A 154 4.92 -20.36 7.74
N GLU A 155 5.92 -20.76 8.50
CA GLU A 155 6.14 -20.27 9.87
C GLU A 155 6.32 -18.74 9.86
N GLY A 156 5.47 -18.02 10.59
CA GLY A 156 5.42 -16.55 10.60
C GLY A 156 4.58 -15.96 9.46
N GLY A 157 4.06 -16.76 8.53
CA GLY A 157 3.17 -16.27 7.45
C GLY A 157 1.85 -15.71 7.97
N GLU A 158 1.41 -16.18 9.16
CA GLU A 158 0.22 -15.67 9.86
C GLU A 158 0.35 -14.20 10.31
N ASP A 159 1.57 -13.67 10.39
CA ASP A 159 1.84 -12.27 10.74
C ASP A 159 1.62 -11.31 9.55
N CYS A 160 1.27 -11.83 8.36
CA CYS A 160 0.93 -11.02 7.20
C CYS A 160 -0.25 -10.10 7.49
N ALA A 161 0.01 -8.79 7.58
CA ALA A 161 -0.95 -7.81 8.07
C ALA A 161 -2.00 -7.38 7.03
N ALA A 162 -1.73 -7.50 5.74
CA ALA A 162 -2.63 -7.06 4.66
C ALA A 162 -2.25 -7.67 3.31
N ASN A 163 -3.22 -7.72 2.40
CA ASN A 163 -2.98 -7.92 0.97
C ASN A 163 -3.52 -6.72 0.18
N GLN A 164 -2.67 -6.10 -0.65
CA GLN A 164 -3.05 -4.99 -1.50
C GLN A 164 -3.41 -5.50 -2.91
N LEU A 165 -4.64 -5.23 -3.35
CA LEU A 165 -5.24 -5.86 -4.53
C LEU A 165 -5.90 -4.83 -5.45
N LEU A 166 -5.95 -5.15 -6.75
CA LEU A 166 -6.78 -4.41 -7.71
C LEU A 166 -8.26 -4.61 -7.37
N TYR A 167 -8.92 -3.56 -6.93
CA TYR A 167 -10.35 -3.63 -6.64
C TYR A 167 -11.05 -2.31 -6.91
N ASN A 168 -12.03 -2.35 -7.79
CA ASN A 168 -12.91 -1.23 -8.14
C ASN A 168 -14.19 -1.76 -8.81
N LEU A 169 -15.10 -0.88 -9.20
CA LEU A 169 -16.36 -1.27 -9.86
C LEU A 169 -16.20 -2.06 -11.16
N GLY A 170 -15.07 -1.89 -11.86
CA GLY A 170 -14.75 -2.63 -13.09
C GLY A 170 -13.88 -3.89 -12.87
N SER A 171 -13.31 -4.07 -11.67
CA SER A 171 -12.39 -5.17 -11.34
C SER A 171 -12.79 -5.77 -10.00
N ARG A 172 -13.68 -6.77 -10.03
CA ARG A 172 -14.35 -7.34 -8.84
C ARG A 172 -14.01 -8.81 -8.60
N GLY A 173 -13.01 -9.36 -9.29
CA GLY A 173 -12.64 -10.78 -9.19
C GLY A 173 -12.37 -11.28 -7.78
N VAL A 174 -11.77 -10.44 -6.93
CA VAL A 174 -11.46 -10.76 -5.52
C VAL A 174 -12.69 -11.09 -4.67
N GLU A 175 -13.89 -10.69 -5.08
CA GLU A 175 -15.14 -10.93 -4.34
C GLU A 175 -15.58 -12.38 -4.33
N PHE A 176 -15.10 -13.21 -5.28
CA PHE A 176 -15.55 -14.58 -5.42
C PHE A 176 -15.04 -15.50 -4.30
N ASP A 177 -13.79 -15.31 -3.91
CA ASP A 177 -13.10 -16.19 -2.98
C ASP A 177 -12.13 -15.46 -2.03
N LEU A 178 -11.18 -14.67 -2.55
CA LEU A 178 -10.11 -14.07 -1.78
C LEU A 178 -10.62 -13.06 -0.74
N LEU A 179 -11.54 -12.17 -1.10
CA LEU A 179 -12.08 -11.17 -0.16
C LEU A 179 -12.86 -11.83 0.98
N PRO A 180 -13.78 -12.80 0.77
CA PRO A 180 -14.40 -13.57 1.85
C PRO A 180 -13.39 -14.31 2.72
N TRP A 181 -12.35 -14.88 2.11
CA TRP A 181 -11.29 -15.60 2.83
C TRP A 181 -10.50 -14.66 3.75
N MET A 182 -10.14 -13.43 3.27
CA MET A 182 -9.47 -12.40 4.07
C MET A 182 -10.37 -11.90 5.21
N GLN A 183 -11.65 -11.64 4.91
CA GLN A 183 -12.63 -11.20 5.92
C GLN A 183 -12.80 -12.22 7.05
N ALA A 184 -12.80 -13.52 6.74
CA ALA A 184 -12.89 -14.58 7.74
C ALA A 184 -11.67 -14.65 8.68
N ARG A 185 -10.59 -13.94 8.36
CA ARG A 185 -9.33 -13.85 9.12
C ARG A 185 -9.05 -12.48 9.71
N ASP A 186 -10.04 -11.57 9.62
CA ASP A 186 -9.88 -10.17 10.01
C ASP A 186 -8.67 -9.48 9.35
N MET A 187 -8.25 -9.96 8.16
CA MET A 187 -7.15 -9.40 7.39
C MET A 187 -7.66 -8.24 6.52
N PRO A 188 -7.16 -7.01 6.70
CA PRO A 188 -7.52 -5.89 5.85
C PRO A 188 -7.08 -6.09 4.40
N MET A 189 -7.97 -5.74 3.47
CA MET A 189 -7.64 -5.59 2.06
C MET A 189 -7.38 -4.12 1.75
N MET A 190 -6.27 -3.82 1.07
CA MET A 190 -5.97 -2.50 0.54
C MET A 190 -6.33 -2.48 -0.96
N ALA A 191 -7.33 -1.66 -1.35
CA ALA A 191 -7.72 -1.54 -2.74
C ALA A 191 -6.83 -0.52 -3.47
N TYR A 192 -6.07 -0.95 -4.48
CA TYR A 192 -5.41 0.00 -5.37
C TYR A 192 -6.25 0.27 -6.63
N SER A 193 -6.03 1.44 -7.26
CA SER A 193 -6.82 1.95 -8.38
C SER A 193 -8.34 1.92 -8.13
N PRO A 194 -8.85 2.40 -6.97
CA PRO A 194 -10.27 2.29 -6.62
C PRO A 194 -11.19 3.04 -7.58
N LEU A 195 -10.67 4.07 -8.27
CA LEU A 195 -11.39 4.86 -9.28
C LEU A 195 -11.01 4.47 -10.72
N GLY A 196 -10.35 3.32 -10.93
CA GLY A 196 -9.92 2.86 -12.25
C GLY A 196 -9.01 3.87 -12.94
N ARG A 197 -8.12 4.52 -12.21
CA ARG A 197 -7.23 5.60 -12.70
C ARG A 197 -7.98 6.77 -13.34
N GLY A 198 -9.15 7.09 -12.81
CA GLY A 198 -10.04 8.14 -13.33
C GLY A 198 -11.02 7.68 -14.41
N GLY A 199 -10.77 6.56 -15.10
CA GLY A 199 -11.63 6.10 -16.19
C GLY A 199 -13.05 5.74 -15.74
N LEU A 200 -13.25 5.35 -14.48
CA LEU A 200 -14.59 5.10 -13.94
C LEU A 200 -15.40 6.38 -13.75
N LEU A 201 -14.77 7.52 -13.52
CA LEU A 201 -15.45 8.79 -13.30
C LEU A 201 -16.15 9.30 -14.57
N GLU A 202 -15.70 8.87 -15.74
CA GLU A 202 -16.27 9.22 -17.04
C GLU A 202 -17.27 8.16 -17.56
N HIS A 203 -17.48 7.08 -16.79
CA HIS A 203 -18.36 5.99 -17.22
C HIS A 203 -19.83 6.46 -17.23
N PRO A 204 -20.59 6.30 -18.34
CA PRO A 204 -21.96 6.84 -18.48
C PRO A 204 -22.92 6.44 -17.35
N LEU A 205 -22.83 5.20 -16.87
CA LEU A 205 -23.66 4.72 -15.76
C LEU A 205 -23.31 5.41 -14.44
N ILE A 206 -22.03 5.68 -14.18
CA ILE A 206 -21.59 6.38 -12.96
C ILE A 206 -22.07 7.84 -13.01
N LEU A 207 -21.92 8.50 -14.15
CA LEU A 207 -22.43 9.85 -14.36
C LEU A 207 -23.95 9.93 -14.17
N ASP A 208 -24.71 8.95 -14.68
CA ASP A 208 -26.16 8.89 -14.50
C ASP A 208 -26.54 8.73 -13.02
N ILE A 209 -25.83 7.84 -12.28
CA ILE A 209 -26.04 7.66 -10.83
C ILE A 209 -25.70 8.92 -10.08
N ALA A 210 -24.57 9.56 -10.34
CA ALA A 210 -24.15 10.80 -9.71
C ALA A 210 -25.20 11.91 -9.90
N ASN A 211 -25.69 12.09 -11.15
CA ASN A 211 -26.75 13.05 -11.46
C ASN A 211 -28.04 12.78 -10.68
N ARG A 212 -28.47 11.52 -10.58
CA ARG A 212 -29.68 11.14 -9.82
C ARG A 212 -29.56 11.44 -8.31
N HIS A 213 -28.34 11.42 -7.79
CA HIS A 213 -28.04 11.69 -6.39
C HIS A 213 -27.53 13.11 -6.12
N SER A 214 -27.48 13.97 -7.14
CA SER A 214 -26.91 15.34 -7.03
C SER A 214 -25.51 15.33 -6.41
N ALA A 215 -24.67 14.37 -6.85
CA ALA A 215 -23.30 14.14 -6.41
C ALA A 215 -22.34 14.18 -7.59
N GLU A 216 -21.05 14.30 -7.29
CA GLU A 216 -19.98 14.05 -8.26
C GLU A 216 -19.77 12.53 -8.44
N PRO A 217 -19.30 12.08 -9.61
CA PRO A 217 -19.03 10.66 -9.90
C PRO A 217 -17.91 10.08 -9.07
#